data_ce50c4b1e0405e933e5fff38bd158b8d
#
_entry.id   ce50c4b1e0405e933e5fff38bd158b8d
#
_cell.length_a   1.000
_cell.length_b   1.000
_cell.length_c   1.000
_cell.angle_alpha   90.00
_cell.angle_beta   90.00
_cell.angle_gamma   90.00
#
_symmetry.space_group_name_H-M   'P 1'
#
loop_
_entity.id
_entity.type
_entity.pdbx_description
1 polymer ?
#
loop_
_entity_poly.entity_id
_entity_poly.type
_entity_poly.pdbx_seq_one_letter_code
_entity_poly.pdbx_strand_id
1 'polypeptide(L)'
;MDVKVSDFLKQRLGEDCFNKLIKIDNPDLHGFIAKYVEHFNPAKVFVCADTPEDVKYIRDTAITNEEEAKLATPGHTIHFDNFFDQARDKEHTVILIPKGVDLGPTIRTGDRDECLKEIHEIMKDIMKEKELYIRFFCLGPTNSMFSIPVVQLTDSAYVAHSEDLLYRRGYEEFIRQGQKAKFFKMVHSAGELDEHKTSKNLDKRRIYIDLQDNTVYSSNTQYGGNTIGLKKLSMRLAINRGTKEGWLTEHMLVMGVHGPNNRVTYFTGAFPSLCGKTSTAMLDNETIVGDDIAYLRKIDDEVRAVNVEKGMFGIIQGINSQDDPIQWKALHTPGELIVSNVLVTQERGVHWIGKDGEIPPKGHNHSGEWHKGKKDEKGNEIPVSHPNARFTVSLENLENLDKALHDPKGVVVGGMVYGGRDSDTWVPVEESLDWTHGIITKGASLESETTAATLGKAGVRKFNLMSNLDFLSIPVGQYIQKNLEFAEDLKKTPLIFSVNYFLKDKEGNFLNEKTDKKVWYKWMELRAHNDVEAINTPTGRIPKYEDLKKLFKDVLNKDYTEEDYKKQFTVRVPESLAKIDRITEVYKTKVTDTPKILFDVLEEQRKRLLEVQKEHGDYITPNKLV
;
A
#
# COMPACT_ATOMS: atom_id res chain seq x y z
N MET A 1 10.52 -25.56 24.90
CA MET A 1 9.16 -26.04 24.51
C MET A 1 8.62 -26.95 25.61
N ASP A 2 7.33 -26.81 25.95
CA ASP A 2 6.64 -27.74 26.87
C ASP A 2 6.62 -29.15 26.26
N VAL A 3 6.81 -30.20 27.09
CA VAL A 3 6.88 -31.60 26.62
C VAL A 3 5.59 -32.01 25.93
N LYS A 4 4.43 -31.64 26.45
CA LYS A 4 3.12 -31.93 25.84
C LYS A 4 2.97 -31.29 24.47
N VAL A 5 3.39 -30.03 24.31
CA VAL A 5 3.39 -29.31 23.02
C VAL A 5 4.34 -29.99 22.03
N SER A 6 5.51 -30.41 22.49
CA SER A 6 6.48 -31.12 21.65
C SER A 6 5.95 -32.44 21.12
N ASP A 7 5.39 -33.26 21.99
CA ASP A 7 4.86 -34.58 21.62
C ASP A 7 3.67 -34.44 20.65
N PHE A 8 2.75 -33.51 20.93
CA PHE A 8 1.62 -33.19 20.04
C PHE A 8 2.09 -32.76 18.65
N LEU A 9 3.02 -31.78 18.58
CA LEU A 9 3.54 -31.29 17.31
C LEU A 9 4.28 -32.40 16.54
N LYS A 10 5.10 -33.20 17.20
CA LYS A 10 5.80 -34.32 16.56
C LYS A 10 4.82 -35.33 15.95
N GLN A 11 3.74 -35.63 16.64
CA GLN A 11 2.69 -36.54 16.15
C GLN A 11 1.95 -35.96 14.95
N ARG A 12 1.59 -34.65 14.99
CA ARG A 12 0.74 -34.00 13.97
C ARG A 12 1.50 -33.58 12.72
N LEU A 13 2.75 -33.15 12.85
CA LEU A 13 3.57 -32.63 11.75
C LEU A 13 4.36 -33.72 11.00
N GLY A 14 4.64 -34.84 11.65
CA GLY A 14 5.62 -35.80 11.18
C GLY A 14 7.06 -35.32 11.41
N GLU A 15 8.02 -36.23 11.25
CA GLU A 15 9.42 -36.01 11.68
C GLU A 15 10.11 -34.88 10.93
N ASP A 16 9.97 -34.79 9.59
CA ASP A 16 10.63 -33.76 8.78
C ASP A 16 10.12 -32.36 9.13
N CYS A 17 8.82 -32.13 9.12
CA CYS A 17 8.22 -30.84 9.44
C CYS A 17 8.46 -30.45 10.90
N PHE A 18 8.43 -31.41 11.83
CA PHE A 18 8.78 -31.17 13.21
C PHE A 18 10.23 -30.72 13.36
N ASN A 19 11.17 -31.39 12.69
CA ASN A 19 12.58 -31.03 12.72
C ASN A 19 12.86 -29.64 12.12
N LYS A 20 12.12 -29.23 11.09
CA LYS A 20 12.17 -27.85 10.56
C LYS A 20 11.69 -26.86 11.62
N LEU A 21 10.57 -27.13 12.27
CA LEU A 21 9.98 -26.20 13.23
C LEU A 21 10.85 -25.99 14.48
N ILE A 22 11.41 -27.06 15.05
CA ILE A 22 12.20 -26.97 16.28
C ILE A 22 13.56 -26.30 16.12
N LYS A 23 14.07 -26.11 14.89
CA LYS A 23 15.25 -25.29 14.63
C LYS A 23 15.03 -23.83 15.01
N ILE A 24 13.79 -23.37 15.00
CA ILE A 24 13.42 -22.04 15.49
C ILE A 24 13.22 -22.14 17.00
N ASP A 25 14.20 -21.68 17.79
CA ASP A 25 14.10 -21.68 19.25
C ASP A 25 13.15 -20.56 19.74
N ASN A 26 11.83 -20.80 19.62
CA ASN A 26 10.81 -19.87 20.07
C ASN A 26 9.57 -20.61 20.63
N PRO A 27 9.45 -20.74 21.97
CA PRO A 27 8.34 -21.44 22.60
C PRO A 27 6.95 -20.84 22.30
N ASP A 28 6.86 -19.52 22.16
CA ASP A 28 5.58 -18.84 21.85
C ASP A 28 5.11 -19.21 20.45
N LEU A 29 6.03 -19.28 19.47
CA LEU A 29 5.74 -19.74 18.11
C LEU A 29 5.24 -21.19 18.12
N HIS A 30 5.91 -22.07 18.86
CA HIS A 30 5.52 -23.48 18.95
C HIS A 30 4.13 -23.64 19.60
N GLY A 31 3.85 -22.90 20.67
CA GLY A 31 2.54 -22.87 21.32
C GLY A 31 1.43 -22.36 20.40
N PHE A 32 1.71 -21.30 19.64
CA PHE A 32 0.80 -20.75 18.66
C PHE A 32 0.47 -21.78 17.55
N ILE A 33 1.47 -22.42 16.98
CA ILE A 33 1.29 -23.43 15.93
C ILE A 33 0.50 -24.63 16.49
N ALA A 34 0.86 -25.14 17.67
CA ALA A 34 0.16 -26.25 18.29
C ALA A 34 -1.34 -25.97 18.50
N LYS A 35 -1.66 -24.78 19.05
CA LYS A 35 -3.03 -24.31 19.26
C LYS A 35 -3.85 -24.39 17.97
N TYR A 36 -3.33 -23.88 16.86
CA TYR A 36 -4.08 -23.80 15.62
C TYR A 36 -4.06 -25.08 14.80
N VAL A 37 -3.01 -25.91 14.90
CA VAL A 37 -3.03 -27.28 14.35
C VAL A 37 -4.10 -28.13 15.03
N GLU A 38 -4.28 -27.99 16.35
CA GLU A 38 -5.37 -28.66 17.08
C GLU A 38 -6.74 -28.12 16.64
N HIS A 39 -6.87 -26.78 16.59
CA HIS A 39 -8.15 -26.12 16.35
C HIS A 39 -8.67 -26.31 14.91
N PHE A 40 -7.80 -26.24 13.91
CA PHE A 40 -8.14 -26.40 12.49
C PHE A 40 -8.22 -27.87 12.06
N ASN A 41 -7.58 -28.74 12.82
CA ASN A 41 -7.57 -30.20 12.60
C ASN A 41 -7.20 -30.60 11.16
N PRO A 42 -6.09 -30.08 10.56
CA PRO A 42 -5.73 -30.33 9.17
C PRO A 42 -5.43 -31.81 8.93
N ALA A 43 -5.71 -32.29 7.70
CA ALA A 43 -5.37 -33.66 7.29
C ALA A 43 -3.86 -33.86 7.19
N LYS A 44 -3.13 -32.80 6.82
CA LYS A 44 -1.68 -32.77 6.68
C LYS A 44 -1.15 -31.40 7.07
N VAL A 45 0.09 -31.33 7.55
CA VAL A 45 0.78 -30.08 7.86
C VAL A 45 2.11 -30.03 7.11
N PHE A 46 2.37 -28.93 6.44
CA PHE A 46 3.63 -28.65 5.76
C PHE A 46 4.31 -27.44 6.37
N VAL A 47 5.54 -27.63 6.87
CA VAL A 47 6.39 -26.55 7.38
C VAL A 47 7.40 -26.16 6.28
N CYS A 48 7.31 -24.94 5.79
CA CYS A 48 8.20 -24.43 4.76
C CYS A 48 9.41 -23.74 5.40
N ALA A 49 10.59 -24.33 5.22
CA ALA A 49 11.87 -23.81 5.71
C ALA A 49 12.61 -22.95 4.66
N ASP A 50 11.90 -22.46 3.65
CA ASP A 50 12.40 -21.60 2.58
C ASP A 50 13.50 -22.21 1.69
N THR A 51 13.70 -23.54 1.74
CA THR A 51 14.57 -24.23 0.80
C THR A 51 13.98 -24.21 -0.61
N PRO A 52 14.80 -24.35 -1.68
CA PRO A 52 14.27 -24.42 -3.04
C PRO A 52 13.21 -25.52 -3.23
N GLU A 53 13.37 -26.66 -2.56
CA GLU A 53 12.45 -27.79 -2.60
C GLU A 53 11.11 -27.44 -1.92
N ASP A 54 11.16 -26.80 -0.75
CA ASP A 54 9.96 -26.37 -0.02
C ASP A 54 9.19 -25.31 -0.82
N VAL A 55 9.91 -24.35 -1.38
CA VAL A 55 9.33 -23.31 -2.23
C VAL A 55 8.68 -23.93 -3.48
N LYS A 56 9.37 -24.86 -4.13
CA LYS A 56 8.82 -25.60 -5.28
C LYS A 56 7.60 -26.40 -4.93
N TYR A 57 7.57 -27.03 -3.74
CA TYR A 57 6.41 -27.79 -3.27
C TYR A 57 5.15 -26.93 -3.23
N ILE A 58 5.23 -25.69 -2.71
CA ILE A 58 4.08 -24.76 -2.67
C ILE A 58 3.58 -24.45 -4.09
N ARG A 59 4.51 -24.15 -5.06
CA ARG A 59 4.13 -23.84 -6.46
C ARG A 59 3.47 -25.03 -7.16
N ASP A 60 4.06 -26.20 -7.00
CA ASP A 60 3.52 -27.43 -7.60
C ASP A 60 2.16 -27.77 -7.00
N THR A 61 1.98 -27.54 -5.70
CA THR A 61 0.72 -27.81 -5.02
C THR A 61 -0.37 -26.83 -5.44
N ALA A 62 -0.06 -25.54 -5.64
CA ALA A 62 -1.02 -24.57 -6.16
C ALA A 62 -1.57 -24.99 -7.55
N ILE A 63 -0.72 -25.55 -8.40
CA ILE A 63 -1.13 -26.08 -9.69
C ILE A 63 -1.91 -27.40 -9.55
N THR A 64 -1.45 -28.32 -8.68
CA THR A 64 -2.07 -29.65 -8.50
C THR A 64 -3.45 -29.53 -7.87
N ASN A 65 -3.65 -28.59 -6.95
CA ASN A 65 -4.93 -28.29 -6.32
C ASN A 65 -5.87 -27.47 -7.22
N GLU A 66 -5.41 -27.08 -8.42
CA GLU A 66 -6.15 -26.21 -9.34
C GLU A 66 -6.43 -24.81 -8.75
N GLU A 67 -5.67 -24.39 -7.73
CA GLU A 67 -5.73 -23.01 -7.22
C GLU A 67 -5.08 -22.04 -8.20
N GLU A 68 -4.10 -22.50 -8.99
CA GLU A 68 -3.47 -21.77 -10.07
C GLU A 68 -3.38 -22.62 -11.33
N ALA A 69 -3.35 -21.96 -12.50
CA ALA A 69 -3.07 -22.63 -13.78
C ALA A 69 -1.93 -21.90 -14.51
N LYS A 70 -1.04 -22.67 -15.18
CA LYS A 70 0.07 -22.10 -15.96
C LYS A 70 -0.44 -21.32 -17.18
N LEU A 71 0.21 -20.21 -17.47
CA LEU A 71 -0.03 -19.40 -18.68
C LEU A 71 1.02 -19.66 -19.77
N ALA A 72 0.83 -19.04 -20.94
CA ALA A 72 1.74 -19.17 -22.07
C ALA A 72 3.13 -18.59 -21.78
N THR A 73 3.18 -17.47 -21.06
CA THR A 73 4.46 -16.87 -20.64
C THR A 73 5.09 -17.72 -19.54
N PRO A 74 6.34 -18.20 -19.72
CA PRO A 74 6.98 -19.06 -18.73
C PRO A 74 7.08 -18.39 -17.36
N GLY A 75 6.65 -19.10 -16.32
CA GLY A 75 6.62 -18.63 -14.94
C GLY A 75 5.35 -17.86 -14.54
N HIS A 76 4.50 -17.50 -15.50
CA HIS A 76 3.23 -16.86 -15.22
C HIS A 76 2.13 -17.87 -14.88
N THR A 77 1.29 -17.52 -13.92
CA THR A 77 0.09 -18.28 -13.54
C THR A 77 -1.14 -17.38 -13.44
N ILE A 78 -2.30 -18.00 -13.50
CA ILE A 78 -3.62 -17.38 -13.29
C ILE A 78 -4.29 -17.99 -12.08
N HIS A 79 -4.92 -17.15 -11.25
CA HIS A 79 -5.82 -17.51 -10.17
C HIS A 79 -7.19 -16.87 -10.40
N PHE A 80 -8.26 -17.56 -10.04
CA PHE A 80 -9.61 -17.02 -10.07
C PHE A 80 -10.19 -16.93 -8.66
N ASP A 81 -10.57 -15.74 -8.25
CA ASP A 81 -11.41 -15.49 -7.07
C ASP A 81 -12.88 -15.47 -7.48
N ASN A 82 -13.78 -15.73 -6.52
CA ASN A 82 -15.18 -15.44 -6.70
C ASN A 82 -15.38 -13.95 -7.04
N PHE A 83 -16.31 -13.64 -7.96
CA PHE A 83 -16.57 -12.27 -8.39
C PHE A 83 -16.82 -11.31 -7.21
N PHE A 84 -17.59 -11.75 -6.22
CA PHE A 84 -17.93 -10.94 -5.04
C PHE A 84 -16.84 -10.97 -3.95
N ASP A 85 -15.84 -11.84 -4.08
CA ASP A 85 -14.66 -11.86 -3.22
C ASP A 85 -13.58 -10.88 -3.68
N GLN A 86 -13.53 -10.56 -4.98
CA GLN A 86 -12.50 -9.71 -5.61
C GLN A 86 -12.61 -8.23 -5.20
N ALA A 87 -12.76 -7.95 -3.92
CA ALA A 87 -12.76 -6.62 -3.35
C ALA A 87 -12.35 -6.63 -1.87
N ARG A 88 -11.77 -5.52 -1.39
CA ARG A 88 -11.54 -5.36 0.05
C ARG A 88 -12.88 -5.33 0.78
N ASP A 89 -13.02 -6.22 1.74
CA ASP A 89 -14.19 -6.26 2.60
C ASP A 89 -14.07 -5.23 3.73
N LYS A 90 -14.60 -4.04 3.49
CA LYS A 90 -14.60 -2.98 4.52
C LYS A 90 -15.59 -3.27 5.65
N GLU A 91 -16.64 -4.00 5.35
CA GLU A 91 -17.72 -4.27 6.30
C GLU A 91 -17.30 -5.28 7.36
N HIS A 92 -16.60 -6.33 6.98
CA HIS A 92 -16.16 -7.40 7.87
C HIS A 92 -14.68 -7.28 8.28
N THR A 93 -14.02 -6.15 7.94
CA THR A 93 -12.67 -5.83 8.45
C THR A 93 -12.80 -5.03 9.75
N VAL A 94 -12.45 -5.65 10.87
CA VAL A 94 -12.71 -5.13 12.22
C VAL A 94 -11.44 -5.20 13.09
N ILE A 95 -11.14 -4.11 13.79
CA ILE A 95 -10.09 -4.07 14.80
C ILE A 95 -10.70 -4.52 16.13
N LEU A 96 -10.11 -5.55 16.73
CA LEU A 96 -10.56 -6.09 18.00
C LEU A 96 -10.01 -5.27 19.17
N ILE A 97 -10.88 -4.74 19.98
CA ILE A 97 -10.53 -3.92 21.15
C ILE A 97 -11.19 -4.45 22.41
N PRO A 98 -10.52 -4.32 23.58
CA PRO A 98 -11.15 -4.63 24.86
C PRO A 98 -12.36 -3.75 25.12
N LYS A 99 -13.29 -4.26 25.88
CA LYS A 99 -14.48 -3.50 26.30
C LYS A 99 -14.08 -2.20 26.99
N GLY A 100 -14.68 -1.09 26.54
CA GLY A 100 -14.42 0.26 27.08
C GLY A 100 -13.27 1.01 26.42
N VAL A 101 -12.56 0.42 25.46
CA VAL A 101 -11.60 1.14 24.60
C VAL A 101 -12.36 1.75 23.43
N ASP A 102 -12.01 2.99 23.04
CA ASP A 102 -12.54 3.68 21.87
C ASP A 102 -11.39 4.21 21.00
N LEU A 103 -11.42 3.91 19.70
CA LEU A 103 -10.46 4.40 18.72
C LEU A 103 -11.02 5.56 17.86
N GLY A 104 -12.20 6.02 18.20
CA GLY A 104 -12.92 7.08 17.48
C GLY A 104 -13.80 6.56 16.32
N PRO A 105 -14.69 7.41 15.79
CA PRO A 105 -15.76 6.99 14.88
C PRO A 105 -15.29 6.61 13.47
N THR A 106 -14.05 6.91 13.11
CA THR A 106 -13.49 6.62 11.79
C THR A 106 -12.91 5.21 11.67
N ILE A 107 -12.72 4.51 12.81
CA ILE A 107 -12.11 3.18 12.87
C ILE A 107 -13.20 2.16 13.24
N ARG A 108 -13.35 1.13 12.42
CA ARG A 108 -14.30 0.05 12.70
C ARG A 108 -13.71 -0.90 13.72
N THR A 109 -14.37 -0.98 14.87
CA THR A 109 -13.94 -1.79 16.01
C THR A 109 -15.03 -2.78 16.43
N GLY A 110 -14.62 -3.85 17.11
CA GLY A 110 -15.51 -4.84 17.70
C GLY A 110 -15.01 -5.30 19.07
N ASP A 111 -15.91 -5.79 19.90
CA ASP A 111 -15.54 -6.38 21.19
C ASP A 111 -14.63 -7.59 20.95
N ARG A 112 -13.45 -7.57 21.57
CA ARG A 112 -12.41 -8.58 21.34
C ARG A 112 -12.85 -9.98 21.69
N ASP A 113 -13.51 -10.16 22.83
CA ASP A 113 -13.87 -11.49 23.31
C ASP A 113 -15.01 -12.09 22.49
N GLU A 114 -16.00 -11.28 22.09
CA GLU A 114 -17.09 -11.71 21.21
C GLU A 114 -16.57 -12.07 19.82
N CYS A 115 -15.75 -11.20 19.22
CA CYS A 115 -15.18 -11.45 17.89
C CYS A 115 -14.23 -12.65 17.86
N LEU A 116 -13.41 -12.85 18.91
CA LEU A 116 -12.54 -14.03 19.01
C LEU A 116 -13.36 -15.31 19.16
N LYS A 117 -14.45 -15.28 19.90
CA LYS A 117 -15.36 -16.42 20.01
C LYS A 117 -15.96 -16.76 18.65
N GLU A 118 -16.49 -15.75 17.93
CA GLU A 118 -17.07 -15.94 16.59
C GLU A 118 -16.06 -16.54 15.61
N ILE A 119 -14.86 -15.95 15.49
CA ILE A 119 -13.87 -16.41 14.52
C ILE A 119 -13.35 -17.81 14.85
N HIS A 120 -13.20 -18.14 16.14
CA HIS A 120 -12.83 -19.50 16.54
C HIS A 120 -13.95 -20.51 16.24
N GLU A 121 -15.22 -20.16 16.38
CA GLU A 121 -16.33 -21.02 15.95
C GLU A 121 -16.33 -21.24 14.44
N ILE A 122 -16.11 -20.17 13.63
CA ILE A 122 -16.02 -20.27 12.17
C ILE A 122 -14.84 -21.15 11.72
N MET A 123 -13.71 -21.04 12.40
CA MET A 123 -12.46 -21.70 12.00
C MET A 123 -12.28 -23.10 12.63
N LYS A 124 -13.19 -23.56 13.48
CA LYS A 124 -13.10 -24.89 14.09
C LYS A 124 -13.19 -25.98 13.01
N ASP A 125 -12.23 -26.89 12.99
CA ASP A 125 -12.13 -27.99 12.03
C ASP A 125 -12.14 -27.57 10.55
N ILE A 126 -11.87 -26.29 10.24
CA ILE A 126 -12.01 -25.71 8.90
C ILE A 126 -11.04 -26.32 7.88
N MET A 127 -9.98 -26.98 8.36
CA MET A 127 -8.97 -27.62 7.50
C MET A 127 -8.98 -29.15 7.59
N LYS A 128 -10.03 -29.77 8.10
CA LYS A 128 -10.11 -31.22 8.37
C LYS A 128 -9.73 -32.11 7.18
N GLU A 129 -10.04 -31.69 5.96
CA GLU A 129 -9.71 -32.43 4.74
C GLU A 129 -8.61 -31.78 3.90
N LYS A 130 -7.92 -30.78 4.46
CA LYS A 130 -6.95 -29.95 3.76
C LYS A 130 -5.56 -30.06 4.35
N GLU A 131 -4.59 -29.60 3.59
CA GLU A 131 -3.23 -29.38 4.06
C GLU A 131 -3.08 -27.97 4.62
N LEU A 132 -2.46 -27.86 5.78
CA LEU A 132 -2.06 -26.60 6.40
C LEU A 132 -0.62 -26.28 6.02
N TYR A 133 -0.39 -25.12 5.40
CA TYR A 133 0.93 -24.58 5.10
C TYR A 133 1.34 -23.60 6.21
N ILE A 134 2.48 -23.86 6.85
CA ILE A 134 3.10 -22.98 7.82
C ILE A 134 4.23 -22.24 7.11
N ARG A 135 4.04 -20.91 6.91
CA ARG A 135 4.97 -20.04 6.21
C ARG A 135 5.60 -19.04 7.16
N PHE A 136 6.83 -18.65 6.86
CA PHE A 136 7.58 -17.64 7.59
C PHE A 136 7.97 -16.52 6.65
N PHE A 137 7.64 -15.28 7.04
CA PHE A 137 7.95 -14.07 6.28
C PHE A 137 8.66 -13.04 7.13
N CYS A 138 9.28 -12.06 6.49
CA CYS A 138 9.86 -10.90 7.13
C CYS A 138 9.31 -9.63 6.49
N LEU A 139 8.70 -8.78 7.32
CA LEU A 139 8.34 -7.42 6.95
C LEU A 139 9.59 -6.55 7.07
N GLY A 140 9.90 -5.78 6.03
CA GLY A 140 11.16 -5.07 5.91
C GLY A 140 12.33 -5.99 5.55
N PRO A 141 13.55 -5.43 5.40
CA PRO A 141 14.76 -6.20 5.12
C PRO A 141 15.09 -7.15 6.28
N THR A 142 15.66 -8.31 5.97
CA THR A 142 16.16 -9.26 6.97
C THR A 142 17.45 -8.73 7.63
N ASN A 143 17.76 -9.22 8.82
CA ASN A 143 18.92 -8.78 9.60
C ASN A 143 18.99 -7.25 9.78
N SER A 144 17.87 -6.64 10.07
CA SER A 144 17.67 -5.19 10.14
C SER A 144 16.97 -4.79 11.43
N MET A 145 17.14 -3.53 11.84
CA MET A 145 16.29 -2.92 12.87
C MET A 145 14.81 -2.81 12.43
N PHE A 146 14.55 -2.87 11.14
CA PHE A 146 13.20 -2.83 10.56
C PHE A 146 12.55 -4.21 10.48
N SER A 147 13.30 -5.30 10.69
CA SER A 147 12.79 -6.67 10.53
C SER A 147 11.67 -6.98 11.52
N ILE A 148 10.51 -7.38 11.00
CA ILE A 148 9.43 -7.96 11.80
C ILE A 148 9.11 -9.33 11.24
N PRO A 149 9.48 -10.43 11.93
CA PRO A 149 9.10 -11.78 11.52
C PRO A 149 7.59 -11.97 11.53
N VAL A 150 7.07 -12.76 10.61
CA VAL A 150 5.66 -13.13 10.53
C VAL A 150 5.53 -14.62 10.32
N VAL A 151 4.67 -15.28 11.09
CA VAL A 151 4.20 -16.63 10.81
C VAL A 151 2.81 -16.57 10.19
N GLN A 152 2.63 -17.29 9.09
CA GLN A 152 1.33 -17.45 8.44
C GLN A 152 0.92 -18.93 8.47
N LEU A 153 -0.33 -19.16 8.86
CA LEU A 153 -1.03 -20.42 8.76
C LEU A 153 -2.11 -20.29 7.69
N THR A 154 -2.07 -21.11 6.63
CA THR A 154 -3.05 -21.04 5.53
C THR A 154 -3.31 -22.43 4.95
N ASP A 155 -4.53 -22.66 4.44
CA ASP A 155 -4.91 -23.86 3.68
C ASP A 155 -4.89 -23.62 2.16
N SER A 156 -4.37 -22.48 1.70
CA SER A 156 -4.27 -22.13 0.29
C SER A 156 -2.81 -22.04 -0.16
N ALA A 157 -2.43 -22.91 -1.11
CA ALA A 157 -1.11 -22.85 -1.74
C ALA A 157 -0.95 -21.61 -2.60
N TYR A 158 -2.01 -21.10 -3.24
CA TYR A 158 -2.02 -19.83 -3.95
C TYR A 158 -1.69 -18.65 -3.02
N VAL A 159 -2.31 -18.59 -1.84
CA VAL A 159 -2.01 -17.54 -0.85
C VAL A 159 -0.55 -17.62 -0.41
N ALA A 160 -0.06 -18.82 -0.10
CA ALA A 160 1.33 -19.04 0.28
C ALA A 160 2.32 -18.66 -0.85
N HIS A 161 1.99 -18.91 -2.11
CA HIS A 161 2.79 -18.49 -3.27
C HIS A 161 2.78 -16.97 -3.46
N SER A 162 1.60 -16.34 -3.39
CA SER A 162 1.46 -14.89 -3.52
C SER A 162 2.24 -14.14 -2.44
N GLU A 163 2.19 -14.61 -1.18
CA GLU A 163 2.96 -14.04 -0.08
C GLU A 163 4.47 -14.14 -0.31
N ASP A 164 4.94 -15.22 -0.91
CA ASP A 164 6.35 -15.43 -1.22
C ASP A 164 6.88 -14.49 -2.32
N LEU A 165 6.01 -14.04 -3.22
CA LEU A 165 6.33 -12.99 -4.20
C LEU A 165 6.35 -11.59 -3.58
N LEU A 166 5.51 -11.36 -2.56
CA LEU A 166 5.34 -10.04 -1.96
C LEU A 166 6.30 -9.76 -0.82
N TYR A 167 6.66 -10.77 -0.02
CA TYR A 167 7.46 -10.58 1.19
C TYR A 167 8.77 -11.35 1.13
N ARG A 168 9.74 -10.89 1.91
CA ARG A 168 11.01 -11.59 2.09
C ARG A 168 10.77 -12.84 2.91
N ARG A 169 11.50 -13.90 2.59
CA ARG A 169 11.47 -15.15 3.33
C ARG A 169 11.94 -14.93 4.76
N GLY A 170 11.31 -15.58 5.73
CA GLY A 170 11.45 -15.29 7.15
C GLY A 170 11.96 -16.42 8.00
N TYR A 171 12.15 -17.63 7.48
CA TYR A 171 12.55 -18.77 8.27
C TYR A 171 13.91 -18.55 8.96
N GLU A 172 14.94 -18.13 8.23
CA GLU A 172 16.26 -17.80 8.78
C GLU A 172 16.20 -16.60 9.73
N GLU A 173 15.31 -15.64 9.48
CA GLU A 173 15.12 -14.49 10.36
C GLU A 173 14.52 -14.90 11.71
N PHE A 174 13.59 -15.86 11.73
CA PHE A 174 13.10 -16.47 12.97
C PHE A 174 14.21 -17.20 13.73
N ILE A 175 15.04 -17.98 13.02
CA ILE A 175 16.21 -18.66 13.65
C ILE A 175 17.15 -17.64 14.25
N ARG A 176 17.49 -16.58 13.50
CA ARG A 176 18.40 -15.53 13.95
C ARG A 176 17.90 -14.80 15.20
N GLN A 177 16.61 -14.48 15.26
CA GLN A 177 16.02 -13.77 16.40
C GLN A 177 15.70 -14.72 17.57
N GLY A 178 15.36 -15.98 17.30
CA GLY A 178 15.06 -17.00 18.31
C GLY A 178 13.99 -16.55 19.31
N GLN A 179 14.23 -16.74 20.58
CA GLN A 179 13.30 -16.35 21.67
C GLN A 179 13.07 -14.84 21.78
N LYS A 180 13.91 -13.99 21.17
CA LYS A 180 13.72 -12.53 21.15
C LYS A 180 12.77 -12.04 20.07
N ALA A 181 12.36 -12.92 19.15
CA ALA A 181 11.48 -12.55 18.05
C ALA A 181 10.12 -12.08 18.56
N LYS A 182 9.84 -10.79 18.37
CA LYS A 182 8.50 -10.20 18.52
C LYS A 182 7.83 -10.24 17.16
N PHE A 183 7.11 -11.30 16.89
CA PHE A 183 6.57 -11.58 15.55
C PHE A 183 5.07 -11.27 15.45
N PHE A 184 4.62 -11.04 14.22
CA PHE A 184 3.21 -10.98 13.88
C PHE A 184 2.71 -12.36 13.45
N LYS A 185 1.42 -12.57 13.60
CA LYS A 185 0.73 -13.83 13.32
C LYS A 185 -0.39 -13.60 12.30
N MET A 186 -0.46 -14.45 11.30
CA MET A 186 -1.53 -14.46 10.31
C MET A 186 -2.17 -15.84 10.29
N VAL A 187 -3.47 -15.86 10.45
CA VAL A 187 -4.28 -17.10 10.38
C VAL A 187 -5.28 -16.92 9.25
N HIS A 188 -5.22 -17.79 8.26
CA HIS A 188 -6.05 -17.71 7.07
C HIS A 188 -6.64 -19.09 6.71
N SER A 189 -7.88 -19.08 6.24
CA SER A 189 -8.49 -20.20 5.51
C SER A 189 -9.38 -19.69 4.38
N ALA A 190 -9.24 -20.30 3.22
CA ALA A 190 -10.15 -20.09 2.09
C ALA A 190 -11.58 -20.61 2.37
N GLY A 191 -11.76 -21.40 3.43
CA GLY A 191 -13.03 -22.05 3.76
C GLY A 191 -13.39 -23.14 2.79
N GLU A 192 -14.66 -23.49 2.72
CA GLU A 192 -15.18 -24.44 1.73
C GLU A 192 -15.09 -23.81 0.33
N LEU A 193 -14.59 -24.58 -0.64
CA LEU A 193 -14.49 -24.15 -2.03
C LEU A 193 -15.66 -24.72 -2.85
N ASP A 194 -16.09 -23.97 -3.86
CA ASP A 194 -17.05 -24.43 -4.85
C ASP A 194 -16.39 -25.27 -5.96
N GLU A 195 -17.15 -25.65 -6.98
CA GLU A 195 -16.68 -26.44 -8.13
C GLU A 195 -15.63 -25.70 -8.98
N HIS A 196 -15.55 -24.37 -8.86
CA HIS A 196 -14.57 -23.51 -9.53
C HIS A 196 -13.35 -23.21 -8.66
N LYS A 197 -13.20 -23.87 -7.50
CA LYS A 197 -12.14 -23.67 -6.52
C LYS A 197 -12.14 -22.27 -5.92
N THR A 198 -13.28 -21.60 -5.85
CA THR A 198 -13.44 -20.30 -5.21
C THR A 198 -14.15 -20.39 -3.85
N SER A 199 -13.90 -19.45 -2.95
CA SER A 199 -14.51 -19.44 -1.61
C SER A 199 -16.02 -19.33 -1.70
N LYS A 200 -16.73 -20.29 -1.08
CA LYS A 200 -18.19 -20.47 -1.19
C LYS A 200 -18.97 -19.65 -0.16
N ASN A 201 -18.49 -19.60 1.07
CA ASN A 201 -19.23 -19.05 2.21
C ASN A 201 -18.82 -17.59 2.50
N LEU A 202 -18.99 -16.69 1.53
CA LEU A 202 -18.59 -15.28 1.66
C LEU A 202 -19.37 -14.52 2.74
N ASP A 203 -20.56 -14.97 3.11
CA ASP A 203 -21.35 -14.48 4.25
C ASP A 203 -20.65 -14.68 5.59
N LYS A 204 -19.80 -15.71 5.70
CA LYS A 204 -18.95 -16.01 6.86
C LYS A 204 -17.54 -15.42 6.75
N ARG A 205 -17.28 -14.57 5.76
CA ARG A 205 -16.00 -13.89 5.62
C ARG A 205 -15.78 -12.95 6.80
N ARG A 206 -14.62 -13.06 7.46
CA ARG A 206 -14.19 -12.19 8.56
C ARG A 206 -12.70 -11.86 8.41
N ILE A 207 -12.37 -10.60 8.62
CA ILE A 207 -11.00 -10.12 8.66
C ILE A 207 -10.83 -9.39 10.00
N TYR A 208 -10.35 -10.09 11.02
CA TYR A 208 -10.22 -9.59 12.37
C TYR A 208 -8.76 -9.31 12.72
N ILE A 209 -8.50 -8.15 13.32
CA ILE A 209 -7.17 -7.67 13.66
C ILE A 209 -7.08 -7.50 15.17
N ASP A 210 -6.43 -8.45 15.84
CA ASP A 210 -6.20 -8.43 17.27
C ASP A 210 -4.89 -7.71 17.60
N LEU A 211 -5.01 -6.45 18.04
CA LEU A 211 -3.88 -5.61 18.40
C LEU A 211 -3.15 -6.06 19.67
N GLN A 212 -3.82 -6.78 20.57
CA GLN A 212 -3.21 -7.26 21.80
C GLN A 212 -2.31 -8.45 21.58
N ASP A 213 -2.75 -9.39 20.74
CA ASP A 213 -2.01 -10.60 20.44
C ASP A 213 -1.22 -10.53 19.13
N ASN A 214 -1.19 -9.37 18.46
CA ASN A 214 -0.55 -9.19 17.16
C ASN A 214 -0.96 -10.25 16.13
N THR A 215 -2.25 -10.58 16.08
CA THR A 215 -2.80 -11.63 15.25
C THR A 215 -3.84 -11.09 14.27
N VAL A 216 -3.73 -11.49 13.02
CA VAL A 216 -4.73 -11.25 11.99
C VAL A 216 -5.43 -12.55 11.66
N TYR A 217 -6.75 -12.55 11.66
CA TYR A 217 -7.59 -13.65 11.24
C TYR A 217 -8.27 -13.29 9.93
N SER A 218 -8.22 -14.17 8.94
CA SER A 218 -8.89 -14.02 7.65
C SER A 218 -9.56 -15.35 7.27
N SER A 219 -10.87 -15.35 7.12
CA SER A 219 -11.64 -16.56 6.83
C SER A 219 -12.58 -16.41 5.65
N ASN A 220 -12.79 -17.49 4.91
CA ASN A 220 -13.74 -17.61 3.81
C ASN A 220 -13.52 -16.56 2.70
N THR A 221 -12.28 -16.37 2.29
CA THR A 221 -11.85 -15.48 1.21
C THR A 221 -10.54 -15.97 0.61
N GLN A 222 -10.34 -15.76 -0.68
CA GLN A 222 -9.07 -16.02 -1.37
C GLN A 222 -8.50 -14.73 -1.97
N TYR A 223 -9.31 -13.68 -2.05
CA TYR A 223 -8.86 -12.41 -2.63
C TYR A 223 -7.61 -11.87 -1.94
N GLY A 224 -6.55 -11.65 -2.72
CA GLY A 224 -5.27 -11.19 -2.22
C GLY A 224 -5.33 -9.94 -1.34
N GLY A 225 -6.22 -9.00 -1.60
CA GLY A 225 -6.43 -7.83 -0.76
C GLY A 225 -6.94 -8.14 0.66
N ASN A 226 -7.52 -9.32 0.88
CA ASN A 226 -7.98 -9.82 2.17
C ASN A 226 -6.99 -10.83 2.78
N THR A 227 -6.42 -11.73 1.96
CA THR A 227 -5.61 -12.89 2.38
C THR A 227 -4.12 -12.65 2.32
N ILE A 228 -3.66 -11.98 1.24
CA ILE A 228 -2.33 -11.41 1.19
C ILE A 228 -2.35 -10.13 2.04
N GLY A 229 -3.08 -10.22 3.11
CA GLY A 229 -3.40 -9.13 4.01
C GLY A 229 -2.23 -8.66 4.80
N LEU A 230 -1.12 -9.36 4.81
CA LEU A 230 0.12 -8.87 5.39
C LEU A 230 0.42 -7.46 4.92
N LYS A 231 0.13 -7.16 3.67
CA LYS A 231 0.25 -5.82 3.08
C LYS A 231 -0.57 -4.76 3.82
N LYS A 232 -1.87 -4.96 3.99
CA LYS A 232 -2.78 -3.97 4.61
C LYS A 232 -3.04 -4.23 6.08
N LEU A 233 -3.19 -5.49 6.47
CA LEU A 233 -3.52 -5.89 7.83
C LEU A 233 -2.30 -5.76 8.75
N SER A 234 -1.12 -6.21 8.32
CA SER A 234 0.11 -5.99 9.09
C SER A 234 0.50 -4.52 9.17
N MET A 235 0.06 -3.69 8.23
CA MET A 235 0.19 -2.25 8.37
C MET A 235 -0.53 -1.74 9.62
N ARG A 236 -1.75 -2.21 9.91
CA ARG A 236 -2.47 -1.84 11.13
C ARG A 236 -1.76 -2.34 12.40
N LEU A 237 -1.27 -3.57 12.42
CA LEU A 237 -0.46 -4.07 13.54
C LEU A 237 0.83 -3.25 13.70
N ALA A 238 1.48 -2.90 12.60
CA ALA A 238 2.71 -2.11 12.60
C ALA A 238 2.47 -0.66 13.06
N ILE A 239 1.36 -0.01 12.71
CA ILE A 239 0.99 1.32 13.23
C ILE A 239 0.86 1.26 14.76
N ASN A 240 0.11 0.28 15.29
CA ASN A 240 -0.03 0.12 16.75
C ASN A 240 1.31 -0.13 17.45
N ARG A 241 2.18 -0.96 16.85
CA ARG A 241 3.50 -1.25 17.38
C ARG A 241 4.43 -0.05 17.26
N GLY A 242 4.49 0.59 16.10
CA GLY A 242 5.34 1.75 15.83
C GLY A 242 5.01 2.93 16.74
N THR A 243 3.74 3.16 17.00
CA THR A 243 3.28 4.18 17.97
C THR A 243 3.86 3.96 19.36
N LYS A 244 4.00 2.72 19.80
CA LYS A 244 4.57 2.36 21.12
C LYS A 244 6.09 2.39 21.13
N GLU A 245 6.73 2.12 20.00
CA GLU A 245 8.18 2.01 19.85
C GLU A 245 8.84 3.28 19.25
N GLY A 246 8.06 4.31 18.89
CA GLY A 246 8.57 5.60 18.40
C GLY A 246 9.01 5.59 16.93
N TRP A 247 8.38 4.78 16.07
CA TRP A 247 8.61 4.76 14.63
C TRP A 247 7.30 4.82 13.85
N LEU A 248 7.37 5.19 12.55
CA LEU A 248 6.19 5.38 11.71
C LEU A 248 6.00 4.24 10.73
N THR A 249 4.73 3.93 10.48
CA THR A 249 4.26 3.05 9.40
C THR A 249 3.36 3.85 8.49
N GLU A 250 3.78 4.02 7.24
CA GLU A 250 3.10 4.91 6.31
C GLU A 250 2.67 4.19 5.02
N HIS A 251 1.51 4.58 4.51
CA HIS A 251 1.02 4.13 3.20
C HIS A 251 1.71 4.94 2.09
N MET A 252 3.00 4.67 1.91
CA MET A 252 3.87 5.45 1.04
C MET A 252 4.67 4.56 0.10
N LEU A 253 4.85 5.03 -1.14
CA LEU A 253 5.95 4.58 -2.00
C LEU A 253 7.30 5.02 -1.41
N VAL A 254 8.38 4.35 -1.83
CA VAL A 254 9.77 4.76 -1.60
C VAL A 254 10.50 4.71 -2.93
N MET A 255 11.06 5.83 -3.38
CA MET A 255 11.75 5.93 -4.66
C MET A 255 13.04 6.72 -4.57
N GLY A 256 13.99 6.40 -5.43
CA GLY A 256 15.21 7.17 -5.65
C GLY A 256 15.06 8.08 -6.86
N VAL A 257 15.30 9.38 -6.65
CA VAL A 257 15.31 10.40 -7.70
C VAL A 257 16.75 10.78 -8.01
N HIS A 258 17.13 10.65 -9.29
CA HIS A 258 18.48 10.94 -9.75
C HIS A 258 18.68 12.44 -9.98
N GLY A 259 19.65 13.01 -9.26
CA GLY A 259 20.08 14.39 -9.37
C GLY A 259 21.41 14.54 -10.14
N PRO A 260 21.99 15.74 -10.13
CA PRO A 260 23.29 16.00 -10.74
C PRO A 260 24.41 15.13 -10.15
N ASN A 261 25.46 14.87 -10.95
CA ASN A 261 26.65 14.13 -10.52
C ASN A 261 26.38 12.71 -10.00
N ASN A 262 25.39 12.01 -10.56
CA ASN A 262 24.93 10.67 -10.16
C ASN A 262 24.45 10.58 -8.71
N ARG A 263 24.05 11.69 -8.12
CA ARG A 263 23.43 11.72 -6.79
C ARG A 263 22.05 11.07 -6.87
N VAL A 264 21.69 10.30 -5.85
CA VAL A 264 20.34 9.74 -5.68
C VAL A 264 19.77 10.23 -4.36
N THR A 265 18.61 10.85 -4.42
CA THR A 265 17.87 11.35 -3.25
C THR A 265 16.58 10.56 -3.11
N TYR A 266 16.35 10.00 -1.92
CA TYR A 266 15.17 9.16 -1.70
C TYR A 266 13.99 9.96 -1.17
N PHE A 267 12.84 9.69 -1.76
CA PHE A 267 11.55 10.28 -1.38
C PHE A 267 10.58 9.20 -0.98
N THR A 268 9.76 9.50 0.03
CA THR A 268 8.55 8.75 0.32
C THR A 268 7.33 9.51 -0.16
N GLY A 269 6.25 8.82 -0.57
CA GLY A 269 5.09 9.52 -1.12
C GLY A 269 3.76 8.84 -0.82
N ALA A 270 2.85 9.60 -0.18
CA ALA A 270 1.49 9.18 0.15
C ALA A 270 0.48 9.72 -0.86
N PHE A 271 -0.30 8.83 -1.46
CA PHE A 271 -1.33 9.17 -2.44
C PHE A 271 -2.59 8.33 -2.19
N PRO A 272 -3.77 8.93 -2.12
CA PRO A 272 -5.02 8.20 -2.20
C PRO A 272 -5.11 7.36 -3.48
N SER A 273 -5.99 6.37 -3.49
CA SER A 273 -6.19 5.50 -4.65
C SER A 273 -6.47 6.32 -5.93
N LEU A 274 -5.86 5.92 -7.04
CA LEU A 274 -5.98 6.56 -8.37
C LEU A 274 -5.45 8.02 -8.43
N CYS A 275 -4.59 8.42 -7.50
CA CYS A 275 -3.97 9.75 -7.48
C CYS A 275 -2.54 9.78 -8.01
N GLY A 276 -2.05 8.66 -8.57
CA GLY A 276 -0.76 8.62 -9.26
C GLY A 276 0.40 8.03 -8.45
N LYS A 277 0.16 7.30 -7.34
CA LYS A 277 1.21 6.67 -6.53
C LYS A 277 2.08 5.73 -7.37
N THR A 278 1.53 4.67 -7.93
CA THR A 278 2.27 3.69 -8.73
C THR A 278 2.90 4.30 -9.98
N SER A 279 2.19 5.18 -10.69
CA SER A 279 2.75 5.88 -11.86
C SER A 279 3.89 6.86 -11.50
N THR A 280 3.99 7.27 -10.24
CA THR A 280 5.13 8.03 -9.72
C THR A 280 6.31 7.10 -9.39
N ALA A 281 6.06 5.96 -8.74
CA ALA A 281 7.07 4.95 -8.47
C ALA A 281 7.69 4.36 -9.76
N MET A 282 6.96 4.42 -10.88
CA MET A 282 7.36 3.92 -12.21
C MET A 282 7.87 5.03 -13.15
N LEU A 283 8.38 6.14 -12.61
CA LEU A 283 8.97 7.18 -13.45
C LEU A 283 10.23 6.68 -14.16
N ASP A 284 10.31 6.94 -15.48
CA ASP A 284 11.49 6.62 -16.27
C ASP A 284 12.72 7.32 -15.72
N ASN A 285 13.85 6.64 -15.72
CA ASN A 285 15.16 7.09 -15.22
C ASN A 285 15.19 7.32 -13.70
N GLU A 286 14.15 6.95 -12.97
CA GLU A 286 14.12 6.91 -11.51
C GLU A 286 14.02 5.47 -11.02
N THR A 287 14.33 5.23 -9.74
CA THR A 287 14.33 3.87 -9.19
C THR A 287 13.27 3.66 -8.12
N ILE A 288 12.75 2.45 -8.05
CA ILE A 288 11.77 2.04 -7.04
C ILE A 288 12.43 1.21 -5.94
N VAL A 289 12.24 1.61 -4.70
CA VAL A 289 12.52 0.79 -3.49
C VAL A 289 11.24 0.11 -3.02
N GLY A 290 10.09 0.78 -3.15
CA GLY A 290 8.80 0.22 -2.76
C GLY A 290 7.60 1.00 -3.28
N ASP A 291 6.49 0.28 -3.52
CA ASP A 291 5.28 0.89 -4.10
C ASP A 291 4.23 1.30 -3.05
N ASP A 292 4.19 0.66 -1.88
CA ASP A 292 2.96 0.75 -1.09
C ASP A 292 3.12 1.07 0.40
N ILE A 293 4.02 0.41 1.13
CA ILE A 293 4.16 0.56 2.57
C ILE A 293 5.62 0.82 2.95
N ALA A 294 5.84 1.88 3.71
CA ALA A 294 7.15 2.23 4.24
C ALA A 294 7.16 2.16 5.77
N TYR A 295 8.25 1.63 6.34
CA TYR A 295 8.60 1.85 7.74
C TYR A 295 9.66 2.92 7.81
N LEU A 296 9.45 3.93 8.67
CA LEU A 296 10.37 5.03 8.88
C LEU A 296 10.88 5.00 10.32
N ARG A 297 12.21 5.04 10.48
CA ARG A 297 12.88 5.10 11.79
C ARG A 297 13.90 6.23 11.84
N LYS A 298 14.10 6.75 13.03
CA LYS A 298 15.22 7.65 13.31
C LYS A 298 16.46 6.80 13.61
N ILE A 299 17.50 6.96 12.82
CA ILE A 299 18.78 6.25 12.97
C ILE A 299 19.89 7.26 12.71
N ASP A 300 20.81 7.44 13.65
CA ASP A 300 21.98 8.32 13.55
C ASP A 300 21.62 9.77 13.12
N ASP A 301 20.63 10.38 13.77
CA ASP A 301 20.08 11.71 13.45
C ASP A 301 19.46 11.86 12.05
N GLU A 302 19.19 10.76 11.36
CA GLU A 302 18.55 10.74 10.05
C GLU A 302 17.21 10.00 10.08
N VAL A 303 16.27 10.38 9.20
CA VAL A 303 15.11 9.55 8.92
C VAL A 303 15.49 8.55 7.84
N ARG A 304 15.34 7.27 8.17
CA ARG A 304 15.54 6.17 7.21
C ARG A 304 14.25 5.43 6.95
N ALA A 305 14.06 5.04 5.70
CA ALA A 305 12.91 4.29 5.25
C ALA A 305 13.31 2.96 4.62
N VAL A 306 12.44 1.96 4.79
CA VAL A 306 12.50 0.71 4.06
C VAL A 306 11.16 0.41 3.42
N ASN A 307 11.18 -0.31 2.30
CA ASN A 307 9.97 -0.97 1.82
C ASN A 307 9.66 -2.20 2.67
N VAL A 308 8.45 -2.27 3.19
CA VAL A 308 7.99 -3.42 3.98
C VAL A 308 7.94 -4.68 3.12
N GLU A 309 7.52 -4.54 1.89
CA GLU A 309 7.37 -5.59 0.89
C GLU A 309 8.66 -5.73 0.03
N LYS A 310 8.77 -6.82 -0.71
CA LYS A 310 9.72 -6.95 -1.83
C LYS A 310 9.02 -7.05 -3.18
N GLY A 311 7.71 -7.08 -3.20
CA GLY A 311 6.87 -7.21 -4.39
C GLY A 311 5.74 -6.19 -4.40
N MET A 312 4.90 -6.28 -5.43
CA MET A 312 3.71 -5.46 -5.55
C MET A 312 2.48 -6.31 -5.90
N PHE A 313 1.33 -5.88 -5.37
CA PHE A 313 0.01 -6.41 -5.67
C PHE A 313 -0.79 -5.32 -6.39
N GLY A 314 -0.61 -5.23 -7.71
CA GLY A 314 -1.11 -4.15 -8.54
C GLY A 314 -2.51 -4.40 -9.10
N ILE A 315 -3.23 -3.32 -9.43
CA ILE A 315 -4.41 -3.37 -10.30
C ILE A 315 -3.90 -3.50 -11.73
N ILE A 316 -4.41 -4.50 -12.49
CA ILE A 316 -3.98 -4.70 -13.87
C ILE A 316 -4.82 -3.92 -14.88
N GLN A 317 -6.03 -3.50 -14.50
CA GLN A 317 -6.91 -2.72 -15.36
C GLN A 317 -6.24 -1.43 -15.83
N GLY A 318 -6.29 -1.18 -17.14
CA GLY A 318 -5.78 0.04 -17.76
C GLY A 318 -4.29 0.02 -18.06
N ILE A 319 -3.53 -0.98 -17.60
CA ILE A 319 -2.11 -1.10 -17.94
C ILE A 319 -1.97 -1.35 -19.44
N ASN A 320 -1.22 -0.48 -20.12
CA ASN A 320 -0.93 -0.53 -21.55
C ASN A 320 0.54 -0.15 -21.82
N SER A 321 1.02 -0.44 -23.03
CA SER A 321 2.44 -0.28 -23.38
C SER A 321 2.89 1.18 -23.44
N GLN A 322 1.96 2.12 -23.66
CA GLN A 322 2.27 3.53 -23.82
C GLN A 322 2.31 4.26 -22.46
N ASP A 323 1.32 4.02 -21.60
CA ASP A 323 1.18 4.74 -20.33
C ASP A 323 2.00 4.09 -19.19
N ASP A 324 2.18 2.75 -19.23
CA ASP A 324 2.78 1.96 -18.14
C ASP A 324 3.88 1.00 -18.64
N PRO A 325 4.92 1.48 -19.37
CA PRO A 325 5.87 0.62 -20.08
C PRO A 325 6.64 -0.35 -19.16
N ILE A 326 6.99 0.06 -17.95
CA ILE A 326 7.72 -0.80 -16.97
C ILE A 326 6.85 -1.96 -16.52
N GLN A 327 5.60 -1.67 -16.11
CA GLN A 327 4.64 -2.71 -15.69
C GLN A 327 4.24 -3.60 -16.88
N TRP A 328 4.01 -2.99 -18.05
CA TRP A 328 3.75 -3.73 -19.29
C TRP A 328 4.84 -4.73 -19.60
N LYS A 329 6.10 -4.33 -19.51
CA LYS A 329 7.24 -5.21 -19.73
C LYS A 329 7.27 -6.36 -18.71
N ALA A 330 7.07 -6.09 -17.43
CA ALA A 330 7.02 -7.12 -16.39
C ALA A 330 5.89 -8.14 -16.67
N LEU A 331 4.71 -7.68 -17.10
CA LEU A 331 3.56 -8.51 -17.44
C LEU A 331 3.72 -9.35 -18.73
N HIS A 332 4.79 -9.13 -19.50
CA HIS A 332 5.06 -9.83 -20.77
C HIS A 332 6.44 -10.51 -20.82
N THR A 333 7.23 -10.39 -19.74
CA THR A 333 8.57 -11.02 -19.66
C THR A 333 8.49 -12.32 -18.85
N PRO A 334 9.17 -13.42 -19.25
CA PRO A 334 9.26 -14.62 -18.43
C PRO A 334 9.78 -14.36 -17.03
N GLY A 335 9.16 -14.99 -16.02
CA GLY A 335 9.46 -14.82 -14.61
C GLY A 335 8.27 -15.21 -13.74
N GLU A 336 8.43 -15.34 -12.42
CA GLU A 336 7.29 -15.62 -11.54
C GLU A 336 6.35 -14.41 -11.46
N LEU A 337 5.10 -14.62 -11.84
CA LEU A 337 4.03 -13.62 -11.79
C LEU A 337 2.68 -14.33 -11.73
N ILE A 338 1.81 -13.88 -10.84
CA ILE A 338 0.44 -14.37 -10.73
C ILE A 338 -0.50 -13.25 -11.21
N VAL A 339 -1.40 -13.54 -12.14
CA VAL A 339 -2.54 -12.66 -12.45
C VAL A 339 -3.80 -13.23 -11.85
N SER A 340 -4.78 -12.39 -11.50
CA SER A 340 -6.08 -12.86 -11.02
C SER A 340 -7.24 -12.20 -11.74
N ASN A 341 -8.27 -13.02 -12.05
CA ASN A 341 -9.56 -12.60 -12.63
C ASN A 341 -9.47 -11.84 -13.95
N VAL A 342 -8.47 -12.15 -14.79
CA VAL A 342 -8.37 -11.71 -16.19
C VAL A 342 -9.00 -12.75 -17.13
N LEU A 343 -9.17 -12.41 -18.42
CA LEU A 343 -9.54 -13.40 -19.44
C LEU A 343 -8.32 -14.24 -19.81
N VAL A 344 -8.48 -15.54 -19.88
CA VAL A 344 -7.50 -16.50 -20.41
C VAL A 344 -7.99 -17.04 -21.75
N THR A 345 -7.20 -16.93 -22.81
CA THR A 345 -7.51 -17.47 -24.13
C THR A 345 -7.21 -18.97 -24.23
N GLN A 346 -7.62 -19.61 -25.32
CA GLN A 346 -7.32 -21.01 -25.60
C GLN A 346 -5.81 -21.29 -25.68
N GLU A 347 -5.02 -20.31 -26.16
CA GLU A 347 -3.56 -20.35 -26.23
C GLU A 347 -2.89 -20.03 -24.91
N ARG A 348 -3.67 -19.89 -23.82
CA ARG A 348 -3.22 -19.49 -22.48
C ARG A 348 -2.57 -18.11 -22.42
N GLY A 349 -2.89 -17.23 -23.37
CA GLY A 349 -2.62 -15.80 -23.27
C GLY A 349 -3.64 -15.13 -22.36
N VAL A 350 -3.34 -13.90 -21.89
CA VAL A 350 -4.23 -13.15 -21.02
C VAL A 350 -4.67 -11.82 -21.62
N HIS A 351 -5.91 -11.42 -21.30
CA HIS A 351 -6.43 -10.10 -21.68
C HIS A 351 -7.20 -9.47 -20.51
N TRP A 352 -7.08 -8.14 -20.37
CA TRP A 352 -7.76 -7.36 -19.33
C TRP A 352 -8.33 -6.06 -19.89
N ILE A 353 -9.22 -5.42 -19.14
CA ILE A 353 -9.81 -4.14 -19.51
C ILE A 353 -8.71 -3.09 -19.67
N GLY A 354 -8.64 -2.47 -20.86
CA GLY A 354 -7.64 -1.44 -21.20
C GLY A 354 -6.28 -1.95 -21.66
N LYS A 355 -6.13 -3.27 -21.86
CA LYS A 355 -4.95 -3.85 -22.52
C LYS A 355 -4.90 -3.47 -23.99
N ASP A 356 -3.69 -3.25 -24.55
CA ASP A 356 -3.47 -3.03 -25.97
C ASP A 356 -3.95 -4.22 -26.81
N GLY A 357 -4.38 -3.93 -28.04
CA GLY A 357 -4.84 -4.91 -29.01
C GLY A 357 -6.34 -5.17 -28.96
N GLU A 358 -6.81 -6.06 -29.80
CA GLU A 358 -8.22 -6.42 -29.89
C GLU A 358 -8.64 -7.36 -28.75
N ILE A 359 -9.83 -7.15 -28.23
CA ILE A 359 -10.42 -8.04 -27.22
C ILE A 359 -10.66 -9.40 -27.88
N PRO A 360 -10.12 -10.51 -27.34
CA PRO A 360 -10.36 -11.85 -27.82
C PRO A 360 -11.87 -12.17 -27.92
N PRO A 361 -12.33 -12.88 -28.96
CA PRO A 361 -13.76 -13.14 -29.12
C PRO A 361 -14.33 -14.08 -28.05
N LYS A 362 -13.49 -14.94 -27.46
CA LYS A 362 -13.85 -15.92 -26.42
C LYS A 362 -12.66 -16.29 -25.54
N GLY A 363 -12.95 -16.84 -24.38
CA GLY A 363 -11.95 -17.36 -23.42
C GLY A 363 -12.62 -17.77 -22.12
N HIS A 364 -11.83 -17.93 -21.06
CA HIS A 364 -12.28 -18.23 -19.72
C HIS A 364 -11.96 -17.06 -18.77
N ASN A 365 -12.95 -16.60 -18.01
CA ASN A 365 -12.73 -15.57 -16.97
C ASN A 365 -13.49 -15.94 -15.68
N HIS A 366 -13.62 -14.98 -14.75
CA HIS A 366 -14.35 -15.14 -13.49
C HIS A 366 -15.82 -15.61 -13.62
N SER A 367 -16.39 -15.56 -14.80
CA SER A 367 -17.75 -16.06 -15.10
C SER A 367 -17.75 -17.44 -15.80
N GLY A 368 -16.61 -18.12 -15.82
CA GLY A 368 -16.41 -19.35 -16.59
C GLY A 368 -16.14 -19.07 -18.08
N GLU A 369 -16.67 -19.90 -18.99
CA GLU A 369 -16.56 -19.68 -20.43
C GLU A 369 -17.18 -18.32 -20.80
N TRP A 370 -16.37 -17.46 -21.39
CA TRP A 370 -16.73 -16.11 -21.76
C TRP A 370 -16.63 -15.87 -23.27
N HIS A 371 -17.54 -15.08 -23.80
CA HIS A 371 -17.48 -14.54 -25.16
C HIS A 371 -17.94 -13.08 -25.16
N LYS A 372 -17.52 -12.33 -26.16
CA LYS A 372 -17.91 -10.92 -26.32
C LYS A 372 -19.44 -10.79 -26.39
N GLY A 373 -20.00 -9.92 -25.55
CA GLY A 373 -21.45 -9.72 -25.42
C GLY A 373 -22.16 -10.73 -24.51
N LYS A 374 -21.43 -11.61 -23.78
CA LYS A 374 -22.03 -12.48 -22.74
C LYS A 374 -22.69 -11.60 -21.67
N LYS A 375 -23.88 -11.99 -21.23
CA LYS A 375 -24.64 -11.27 -20.20
C LYS A 375 -24.85 -12.12 -18.95
N ASP A 376 -24.96 -11.44 -17.82
CA ASP A 376 -25.37 -12.03 -16.56
C ASP A 376 -26.88 -12.31 -16.51
N GLU A 377 -27.37 -12.92 -15.42
CA GLU A 377 -28.80 -13.22 -15.24
C GLU A 377 -29.69 -11.97 -15.20
N LYS A 378 -29.13 -10.80 -14.94
CA LYS A 378 -29.82 -9.49 -14.91
C LYS A 378 -29.79 -8.78 -16.25
N GLY A 379 -29.11 -9.37 -17.27
CA GLY A 379 -28.99 -8.81 -18.62
C GLY A 379 -27.86 -7.80 -18.78
N ASN A 380 -26.99 -7.61 -17.78
CA ASN A 380 -25.81 -6.76 -17.88
C ASN A 380 -24.67 -7.50 -18.61
N GLU A 381 -23.91 -6.77 -19.43
CA GLU A 381 -22.76 -7.35 -20.10
C GLU A 381 -21.66 -7.69 -19.08
N ILE A 382 -21.14 -8.93 -19.15
CA ILE A 382 -20.02 -9.38 -18.33
C ILE A 382 -18.74 -8.90 -18.98
N PRO A 383 -17.94 -8.06 -18.28
CA PRO A 383 -16.71 -7.52 -18.86
C PRO A 383 -15.66 -8.62 -19.10
N VAL A 384 -14.71 -8.33 -19.99
CA VAL A 384 -13.63 -9.26 -20.36
C VAL A 384 -12.80 -9.72 -19.17
N SER A 385 -12.56 -8.85 -18.18
CA SER A 385 -11.93 -9.17 -16.92
C SER A 385 -12.67 -8.52 -15.76
N HIS A 386 -12.40 -8.96 -14.54
CA HIS A 386 -12.93 -8.25 -13.37
C HIS A 386 -12.37 -6.82 -13.29
N PRO A 387 -13.20 -5.79 -12.96
CA PRO A 387 -12.70 -4.40 -12.86
C PRO A 387 -11.57 -4.21 -11.82
N ASN A 388 -11.50 -5.09 -10.81
CA ASN A 388 -10.44 -5.13 -9.80
C ASN A 388 -9.48 -6.32 -10.00
N ALA A 389 -9.32 -6.80 -11.24
CA ALA A 389 -8.33 -7.82 -11.56
C ALA A 389 -6.91 -7.37 -11.15
N ARG A 390 -6.09 -8.31 -10.67
CA ARG A 390 -4.81 -8.02 -10.04
C ARG A 390 -3.66 -8.77 -10.69
N PHE A 391 -2.45 -8.32 -10.39
CA PHE A 391 -1.24 -9.08 -10.59
C PHE A 391 -0.35 -9.00 -9.36
N THR A 392 0.40 -10.08 -9.10
CA THR A 392 1.38 -10.17 -8.03
C THR A 392 2.74 -10.46 -8.64
N VAL A 393 3.73 -9.62 -8.36
CA VAL A 393 5.08 -9.76 -8.90
C VAL A 393 6.12 -9.27 -7.90
N SER A 394 7.30 -9.89 -7.87
CA SER A 394 8.45 -9.33 -7.15
C SER A 394 8.95 -8.06 -7.84
N LEU A 395 9.31 -7.03 -7.06
CA LEU A 395 9.97 -5.83 -7.60
C LEU A 395 11.30 -6.15 -8.28
N GLU A 396 11.92 -7.30 -7.94
CA GLU A 396 13.13 -7.80 -8.58
C GLU A 396 12.96 -8.08 -10.09
N ASN A 397 11.72 -8.20 -10.56
CA ASN A 397 11.37 -8.37 -11.98
C ASN A 397 11.18 -7.03 -12.72
N LEU A 398 11.28 -5.89 -12.02
CA LEU A 398 11.13 -4.57 -12.61
C LEU A 398 12.49 -4.01 -13.05
N GLU A 399 12.54 -3.41 -14.23
CA GLU A 399 13.78 -2.84 -14.78
C GLU A 399 14.29 -1.59 -14.04
N ASN A 400 13.42 -0.90 -13.32
CA ASN A 400 13.75 0.28 -12.51
C ASN A 400 13.96 -0.03 -11.03
N LEU A 401 14.24 -1.29 -10.67
CA LEU A 401 14.52 -1.68 -9.30
C LEU A 401 15.70 -0.89 -8.72
N ASP A 402 15.51 -0.34 -7.52
CA ASP A 402 16.62 0.23 -6.74
C ASP A 402 17.39 -0.88 -6.00
N LYS A 403 18.72 -0.78 -6.04
CA LYS A 403 19.62 -1.71 -5.34
C LYS A 403 19.43 -1.73 -3.81
N ALA A 404 18.81 -0.69 -3.26
CA ALA A 404 18.54 -0.57 -1.83
C ALA A 404 17.31 -1.35 -1.35
N LEU A 405 16.59 -2.06 -2.21
CA LEU A 405 15.41 -2.85 -1.82
C LEU A 405 15.66 -3.75 -0.60
N HIS A 406 16.84 -4.35 -0.53
CA HIS A 406 17.22 -5.28 0.55
C HIS A 406 18.25 -4.70 1.53
N ASP A 407 18.58 -3.42 1.44
CA ASP A 407 19.55 -2.80 2.36
C ASP A 407 19.00 -2.83 3.80
N PRO A 408 19.67 -3.52 4.75
CA PRO A 408 19.22 -3.61 6.13
C PRO A 408 19.24 -2.27 6.87
N LYS A 409 19.95 -1.28 6.38
CA LYS A 409 19.98 0.08 6.95
C LYS A 409 18.84 0.95 6.41
N GLY A 410 18.19 0.55 5.33
CA GLY A 410 17.22 1.39 4.61
C GLY A 410 17.88 2.59 3.94
N VAL A 411 17.07 3.43 3.33
CA VAL A 411 17.50 4.64 2.60
C VAL A 411 17.28 5.89 3.45
N VAL A 412 18.18 6.87 3.32
CA VAL A 412 18.02 8.18 3.97
C VAL A 412 16.96 8.98 3.22
N VAL A 413 15.91 9.39 3.93
CA VAL A 413 14.80 10.15 3.35
C VAL A 413 15.17 11.61 3.20
N GLY A 414 15.26 12.10 1.97
CA GLY A 414 15.48 13.52 1.65
C GLY A 414 14.19 14.33 1.67
N GLY A 415 13.06 13.71 1.33
CA GLY A 415 11.76 14.37 1.37
C GLY A 415 10.58 13.41 1.46
N MET A 416 9.47 13.92 2.00
CA MET A 416 8.18 13.24 2.08
C MET A 416 7.16 13.99 1.22
N VAL A 417 6.39 13.27 0.42
CA VAL A 417 5.48 13.84 -0.57
C VAL A 417 4.04 13.43 -0.27
N TYR A 418 3.13 14.38 -0.25
CA TYR A 418 1.70 14.14 -0.18
C TYR A 418 1.04 14.56 -1.49
N GLY A 419 0.39 13.64 -2.18
CA GLY A 419 -0.29 13.90 -3.46
C GLY A 419 -1.76 13.55 -3.40
N GLY A 420 -2.60 14.37 -4.01
CA GLY A 420 -4.04 14.16 -4.10
C GLY A 420 -4.58 14.61 -5.46
N ARG A 421 -5.80 14.19 -5.77
CA ARG A 421 -6.56 14.73 -6.90
C ARG A 421 -7.25 16.00 -6.45
N ASP A 422 -6.74 17.13 -6.89
CA ASP A 422 -7.22 18.47 -6.52
C ASP A 422 -7.33 19.32 -7.78
N SER A 423 -8.54 19.69 -8.16
CA SER A 423 -8.78 20.40 -9.42
C SER A 423 -8.53 21.91 -9.34
N ASP A 424 -8.48 22.49 -8.15
CA ASP A 424 -8.53 23.94 -8.02
C ASP A 424 -7.69 24.57 -6.90
N THR A 425 -7.14 23.80 -5.95
CA THR A 425 -6.50 24.40 -4.75
C THR A 425 -4.99 24.29 -4.80
N TRP A 426 -4.43 23.08 -4.85
CA TRP A 426 -3.00 22.86 -4.79
C TRP A 426 -2.32 23.15 -6.13
N VAL A 427 -1.19 23.85 -6.07
CA VAL A 427 -0.27 24.02 -7.20
C VAL A 427 0.42 22.67 -7.52
N PRO A 428 1.05 22.53 -8.72
CA PRO A 428 1.64 21.27 -9.15
C PRO A 428 2.69 20.67 -8.22
N VAL A 429 3.52 21.51 -7.60
CA VAL A 429 4.50 21.13 -6.57
C VAL A 429 4.73 22.30 -5.61
N GLU A 430 4.79 22.00 -4.32
CA GLU A 430 5.02 22.99 -3.28
C GLU A 430 5.76 22.36 -2.09
N GLU A 431 6.82 23.02 -1.59
CA GLU A 431 7.51 22.68 -0.35
C GLU A 431 6.81 23.31 0.84
N SER A 432 6.67 22.62 1.96
CA SER A 432 6.14 23.18 3.20
C SER A 432 7.14 24.15 3.85
N LEU A 433 6.66 24.99 4.78
CA LEU A 433 7.52 25.95 5.48
C LEU A 433 8.48 25.25 6.46
N ASP A 434 7.99 24.23 7.14
CA ASP A 434 8.72 23.38 8.08
C ASP A 434 8.01 22.03 8.24
N TRP A 435 8.52 21.17 9.14
CA TRP A 435 7.95 19.86 9.42
C TRP A 435 6.51 19.94 9.93
N THR A 436 6.27 20.74 10.96
CA THR A 436 4.94 20.89 11.57
C THR A 436 3.91 21.40 10.58
N HIS A 437 4.27 22.44 9.83
CA HIS A 437 3.44 22.98 8.75
C HIS A 437 3.15 21.91 7.69
N GLY A 438 4.15 21.13 7.28
CA GLY A 438 3.99 20.06 6.27
C GLY A 438 3.08 18.92 6.74
N ILE A 439 3.31 18.40 7.95
CA ILE A 439 2.46 17.34 8.53
C ILE A 439 1.00 17.81 8.60
N ILE A 440 0.74 19.05 9.01
CA ILE A 440 -0.63 19.54 9.18
C ILE A 440 -1.26 19.95 7.84
N THR A 441 -0.61 20.80 7.07
CA THR A 441 -1.24 21.43 5.89
C THR A 441 -1.18 20.56 4.63
N LYS A 442 -0.22 19.63 4.55
CA LYS A 442 -0.11 18.70 3.41
C LYS A 442 -0.62 17.31 3.79
N GLY A 443 -0.12 16.73 4.89
CA GLY A 443 -0.48 15.39 5.33
C GLY A 443 -1.87 15.28 5.95
N ALA A 444 -2.08 15.95 7.09
CA ALA A 444 -3.34 15.90 7.83
C ALA A 444 -4.50 16.58 7.10
N SER A 445 -4.21 17.51 6.20
CA SER A 445 -5.20 18.22 5.38
C SER A 445 -5.39 17.62 3.97
N LEU A 446 -4.92 16.40 3.74
CA LEU A 446 -5.06 15.75 2.44
C LEU A 446 -6.53 15.44 2.12
N GLU A 447 -6.99 15.96 1.01
CA GLU A 447 -8.27 15.65 0.37
C GLU A 447 -7.99 15.08 -1.02
N SER A 448 -8.93 14.26 -1.52
CA SER A 448 -8.86 13.78 -2.91
C SER A 448 -10.25 13.70 -3.52
N GLU A 449 -10.37 14.16 -4.77
CA GLU A 449 -11.61 14.10 -5.53
C GLU A 449 -11.87 12.69 -6.05
N THR A 450 -13.15 12.27 -6.00
CA THR A 450 -13.60 10.98 -6.56
C THR A 450 -13.53 11.00 -8.08
N THR A 451 -13.33 9.81 -8.65
CA THR A 451 -13.35 9.59 -10.11
C THR A 451 -14.66 8.92 -10.54
N ALA A 452 -14.95 8.93 -11.84
CA ALA A 452 -16.09 8.19 -12.41
C ALA A 452 -16.01 6.67 -12.18
N ALA A 453 -14.82 6.14 -11.92
CA ALA A 453 -14.60 4.73 -11.58
C ALA A 453 -15.00 4.38 -10.13
N THR A 454 -15.28 5.36 -9.30
CA THR A 454 -15.78 5.17 -7.94
C THR A 454 -17.30 5.23 -7.95
N LEU A 455 -17.97 4.28 -7.31
CA LEU A 455 -19.42 4.31 -7.13
C LEU A 455 -19.83 5.65 -6.51
N GLY A 456 -20.51 6.51 -7.27
CA GLY A 456 -20.94 7.83 -6.85
C GLY A 456 -20.65 8.93 -7.88
N LYS A 457 -20.87 10.18 -7.48
CA LYS A 457 -20.65 11.37 -8.32
C LYS A 457 -19.14 11.67 -8.39
N ALA A 458 -18.60 11.86 -9.61
CA ALA A 458 -17.23 12.30 -9.83
C ALA A 458 -17.02 13.74 -9.28
N GLY A 459 -15.78 14.06 -8.86
CA GLY A 459 -15.42 15.39 -8.37
C GLY A 459 -15.85 15.69 -6.92
N VAL A 460 -16.28 14.69 -6.18
CA VAL A 460 -16.59 14.87 -4.74
C VAL A 460 -15.31 14.73 -3.94
N ARG A 461 -14.95 15.78 -3.20
CA ARG A 461 -13.80 15.77 -2.30
C ARG A 461 -14.04 14.89 -1.10
N LYS A 462 -13.09 14.00 -0.84
CA LYS A 462 -13.05 13.13 0.34
C LYS A 462 -11.79 13.40 1.13
N PHE A 463 -11.98 13.65 2.41
CA PHE A 463 -10.89 13.69 3.39
C PHE A 463 -10.19 12.33 3.45
N ASN A 464 -8.86 12.34 3.41
CA ASN A 464 -8.05 11.14 3.46
C ASN A 464 -6.68 11.42 4.08
N LEU A 465 -6.67 11.71 5.36
CA LEU A 465 -5.49 11.96 6.20
C LEU A 465 -4.30 11.10 5.75
N MET A 466 -3.23 11.73 5.24
CA MET A 466 -1.96 11.09 4.84
C MET A 466 -2.13 9.83 3.96
N SER A 467 -3.25 9.72 3.25
CA SER A 467 -3.65 8.49 2.53
C SER A 467 -3.73 7.23 3.43
N ASN A 468 -3.83 7.39 4.73
CA ASN A 468 -3.70 6.34 5.74
C ASN A 468 -4.97 6.09 6.56
N LEU A 469 -6.00 6.92 6.39
CA LEU A 469 -7.23 6.89 7.21
C LEU A 469 -7.88 5.49 7.28
N ASP A 470 -7.96 4.77 6.15
CA ASP A 470 -8.53 3.41 6.07
C ASP A 470 -7.69 2.35 6.82
N PHE A 471 -6.46 2.67 7.23
CA PHE A 471 -5.49 1.72 7.79
C PHE A 471 -5.11 2.02 9.24
N LEU A 472 -5.65 3.07 9.82
CA LEU A 472 -5.35 3.42 11.21
C LEU A 472 -5.86 2.35 12.19
N SER A 473 -5.05 2.11 13.22
CA SER A 473 -5.37 1.24 14.36
C SER A 473 -5.19 1.94 15.71
N ILE A 474 -5.04 3.26 15.65
CA ILE A 474 -4.95 4.16 16.78
C ILE A 474 -5.83 5.39 16.49
N PRO A 475 -6.27 6.16 17.49
CA PRO A 475 -7.03 7.39 17.28
C PRO A 475 -6.35 8.35 16.30
N VAL A 476 -7.14 9.07 15.51
CA VAL A 476 -6.64 9.96 14.45
C VAL A 476 -5.75 11.07 14.98
N GLY A 477 -6.14 11.71 16.09
CA GLY A 477 -5.33 12.78 16.69
C GLY A 477 -4.02 12.23 17.27
N GLN A 478 -4.03 11.04 17.86
CA GLN A 478 -2.81 10.36 18.32
C GLN A 478 -1.87 10.08 17.16
N TYR A 479 -2.37 9.64 16.01
CA TYR A 479 -1.55 9.40 14.81
C TYR A 479 -0.90 10.69 14.31
N ILE A 480 -1.64 11.80 14.24
CA ILE A 480 -1.09 13.12 13.89
C ILE A 480 0.00 13.53 14.89
N GLN A 481 -0.27 13.39 16.19
CA GLN A 481 0.68 13.74 17.25
C GLN A 481 1.98 12.95 17.11
N LYS A 482 1.90 11.65 16.80
CA LYS A 482 3.09 10.81 16.59
C LYS A 482 3.90 11.23 15.36
N ASN A 483 3.25 11.67 14.30
CA ASN A 483 3.93 12.24 13.14
C ASN A 483 4.63 13.58 13.47
N LEU A 484 4.01 14.43 14.29
CA LEU A 484 4.62 15.68 14.75
C LEU A 484 5.85 15.42 15.64
N GLU A 485 5.71 14.56 16.66
CA GLU A 485 6.76 14.18 17.60
C GLU A 485 7.94 13.46 16.92
N PHE A 486 7.69 12.81 15.81
CA PHE A 486 8.71 11.98 15.14
C PHE A 486 9.97 12.76 14.75
N ALA A 487 9.86 14.05 14.48
CA ALA A 487 10.98 14.88 14.05
C ALA A 487 11.54 15.80 15.14
N GLU A 488 10.98 15.82 16.36
CA GLU A 488 11.35 16.79 17.40
C GLU A 488 12.84 16.77 17.77
N ASP A 489 13.46 15.58 17.78
CA ASP A 489 14.88 15.41 18.18
C ASP A 489 15.86 15.43 17.00
N LEU A 490 15.38 15.63 15.77
CA LEU A 490 16.23 15.58 14.58
C LEU A 490 16.88 16.94 14.29
N LYS A 491 18.19 16.94 14.06
CA LYS A 491 18.91 18.15 13.64
C LYS A 491 18.53 18.58 12.22
N LYS A 492 18.24 17.61 11.36
CA LYS A 492 17.78 17.84 9.99
C LYS A 492 16.59 16.93 9.70
N THR A 493 15.44 17.55 9.48
CA THR A 493 14.23 16.83 9.08
C THR A 493 14.18 16.67 7.56
N PRO A 494 13.58 15.58 7.03
CA PRO A 494 13.20 15.54 5.62
C PRO A 494 12.32 16.74 5.26
N LEU A 495 12.46 17.26 4.04
CA LEU A 495 11.52 18.25 3.53
C LEU A 495 10.15 17.61 3.30
N ILE A 496 9.08 18.39 3.47
CA ILE A 496 7.74 17.92 3.14
C ILE A 496 7.21 18.71 1.95
N PHE A 497 6.70 17.96 0.96
CA PHE A 497 6.16 18.51 -0.28
C PHE A 497 4.71 18.09 -0.47
N SER A 498 3.95 18.90 -1.21
CA SER A 498 2.73 18.46 -1.87
C SER A 498 2.91 18.43 -3.38
N VAL A 499 2.24 17.48 -4.04
CA VAL A 499 2.14 17.41 -5.49
C VAL A 499 0.68 17.27 -5.94
N ASN A 500 0.37 17.89 -7.07
CA ASN A 500 -0.96 17.82 -7.67
C ASN A 500 -0.84 17.66 -9.19
N TYR A 501 -1.27 16.50 -9.70
CA TYR A 501 -1.23 16.18 -11.13
C TYR A 501 -2.54 16.49 -11.86
N PHE A 502 -3.54 17.05 -11.15
CA PHE A 502 -4.93 17.12 -11.62
C PHE A 502 -5.50 18.53 -11.62
N LEU A 503 -4.62 19.55 -11.49
CA LEU A 503 -5.02 20.95 -11.52
C LEU A 503 -5.68 21.31 -12.85
N LYS A 504 -6.77 22.08 -12.78
CA LYS A 504 -7.58 22.45 -13.96
C LYS A 504 -7.72 23.96 -14.11
N ASP A 505 -7.96 24.37 -15.33
CA ASP A 505 -8.43 25.71 -15.66
C ASP A 505 -9.95 25.85 -15.38
N LYS A 506 -10.48 27.06 -15.67
CA LYS A 506 -11.93 27.36 -15.48
C LYS A 506 -12.83 26.59 -16.46
N GLU A 507 -12.28 26.19 -17.59
CA GLU A 507 -12.94 25.40 -18.63
C GLU A 507 -12.95 23.89 -18.32
N GLY A 508 -12.19 23.46 -17.28
CA GLY A 508 -12.09 22.08 -16.84
C GLY A 508 -10.97 21.27 -17.50
N ASN A 509 -10.09 21.92 -18.28
CA ASN A 509 -8.95 21.27 -18.90
C ASN A 509 -7.80 21.13 -17.87
N PHE A 510 -7.04 20.03 -17.96
CA PHE A 510 -5.87 19.86 -17.12
C PHE A 510 -4.78 20.86 -17.50
N LEU A 511 -4.19 21.51 -16.48
CA LEU A 511 -3.04 22.40 -16.62
C LEU A 511 -1.70 21.65 -16.65
N ASN A 512 -1.70 20.37 -16.27
CA ASN A 512 -0.52 19.52 -16.23
C ASN A 512 -0.66 18.36 -17.21
N GLU A 513 0.41 17.98 -17.87
CA GLU A 513 0.52 16.73 -18.60
C GLU A 513 0.96 15.59 -17.68
N LYS A 514 0.69 14.35 -18.07
CA LYS A 514 1.06 13.15 -17.28
C LYS A 514 2.58 13.07 -17.01
N THR A 515 3.41 13.58 -17.91
CA THR A 515 4.88 13.54 -17.84
C THR A 515 5.48 14.64 -16.97
N ASP A 516 4.75 15.74 -16.72
CA ASP A 516 5.26 16.91 -15.98
C ASP A 516 5.72 16.57 -14.57
N LYS A 517 5.17 15.52 -13.95
CA LYS A 517 5.60 15.04 -12.64
C LYS A 517 7.09 14.69 -12.55
N LYS A 518 7.74 14.32 -13.67
CA LYS A 518 9.20 14.13 -13.72
C LYS A 518 9.94 15.42 -13.33
N VAL A 519 9.45 16.56 -13.82
CA VAL A 519 10.02 17.89 -13.52
C VAL A 519 9.82 18.25 -12.04
N TRP A 520 8.64 17.94 -11.48
CA TRP A 520 8.35 18.22 -10.07
C TRP A 520 9.30 17.45 -9.14
N TYR A 521 9.57 16.18 -9.40
CA TYR A 521 10.50 15.38 -8.60
C TYR A 521 11.95 15.84 -8.77
N LYS A 522 12.38 16.25 -9.96
CA LYS A 522 13.71 16.86 -10.17
C LYS A 522 13.86 18.16 -9.38
N TRP A 523 12.84 19.02 -9.36
CA TRP A 523 12.89 20.24 -8.54
C TRP A 523 12.96 19.91 -7.05
N MET A 524 12.18 18.96 -6.55
CA MET A 524 12.24 18.54 -5.15
C MET A 524 13.62 17.98 -4.78
N GLU A 525 14.25 17.25 -5.69
CA GLU A 525 15.61 16.72 -5.50
C GLU A 525 16.62 17.88 -5.34
N LEU A 526 16.59 18.85 -6.21
CA LEU A 526 17.46 20.04 -6.13
C LEU A 526 17.19 20.84 -4.83
N ARG A 527 15.92 20.95 -4.42
CA ARG A 527 15.54 21.60 -3.15
C ARG A 527 16.10 20.89 -1.94
N ALA A 528 16.06 19.55 -1.91
CA ALA A 528 16.59 18.77 -0.79
C ALA A 528 18.10 19.01 -0.54
N HIS A 529 18.82 19.49 -1.57
CA HIS A 529 20.26 19.81 -1.53
C HIS A 529 20.58 21.30 -1.56
N ASN A 530 19.55 22.18 -1.54
CA ASN A 530 19.70 23.63 -1.67
C ASN A 530 20.39 24.08 -2.96
N ASP A 531 20.25 23.32 -4.05
CA ASP A 531 20.81 23.66 -5.36
C ASP A 531 19.98 24.72 -6.10
N VAL A 532 18.74 24.91 -5.72
CA VAL A 532 17.82 25.93 -6.22
C VAL A 532 17.12 26.65 -5.07
N GLU A 533 16.76 27.89 -5.28
CA GLU A 533 15.94 28.67 -4.34
C GLU A 533 14.46 28.46 -4.61
N ALA A 534 13.59 29.02 -3.75
CA ALA A 534 12.15 28.95 -3.90
C ALA A 534 11.50 30.30 -3.57
N ILE A 535 10.30 30.53 -4.09
CA ILE A 535 9.47 31.70 -3.79
C ILE A 535 8.57 31.36 -2.61
N ASN A 536 8.60 32.20 -1.56
CA ASN A 536 7.69 32.03 -0.43
C ASN A 536 6.25 32.41 -0.82
N THR A 537 5.31 31.61 -0.45
CA THR A 537 3.86 31.83 -0.61
C THR A 537 3.15 31.71 0.75
N PRO A 538 1.90 32.11 0.87
CA PRO A 538 1.13 31.92 2.10
C PRO A 538 0.97 30.44 2.50
N THR A 539 1.09 29.52 1.54
CA THR A 539 0.84 28.09 1.70
C THR A 539 2.10 27.23 1.72
N GLY A 540 3.26 27.80 1.41
CA GLY A 540 4.54 27.08 1.33
C GLY A 540 5.58 27.79 0.48
N ARG A 541 6.38 27.01 -0.26
CA ARG A 541 7.41 27.52 -1.18
C ARG A 541 7.25 26.85 -2.54
N ILE A 542 7.29 27.65 -3.60
CA ILE A 542 7.12 27.19 -4.99
C ILE A 542 8.41 27.40 -5.80
N PRO A 543 8.58 26.64 -6.91
CA PRO A 543 9.71 26.83 -7.83
C PRO A 543 9.76 28.25 -8.42
N LYS A 544 10.97 28.72 -8.74
CA LYS A 544 11.15 29.88 -9.62
C LYS A 544 10.91 29.50 -11.08
N TYR A 545 10.40 30.43 -11.88
CA TYR A 545 10.13 30.19 -13.30
C TYR A 545 11.37 29.73 -14.08
N GLU A 546 12.51 30.36 -13.88
CA GLU A 546 13.75 30.04 -14.61
C GLU A 546 14.23 28.60 -14.30
N ASP A 547 14.06 28.12 -13.06
CA ASP A 547 14.41 26.76 -12.70
C ASP A 547 13.50 25.75 -13.41
N LEU A 548 12.19 26.01 -13.43
CA LEU A 548 11.25 25.14 -14.14
C LEU A 548 11.45 25.16 -15.64
N LYS A 549 11.66 26.34 -16.25
CA LYS A 549 11.95 26.46 -17.67
C LYS A 549 13.14 25.61 -18.08
N LYS A 550 14.22 25.68 -17.28
CA LYS A 550 15.40 24.83 -17.49
C LYS A 550 15.06 23.34 -17.33
N LEU A 551 14.39 22.96 -16.24
CA LEU A 551 14.06 21.56 -15.97
C LEU A 551 13.11 20.95 -17.01
N PHE A 552 12.10 21.69 -17.48
CA PHE A 552 11.24 21.22 -18.57
C PHE A 552 12.03 20.96 -19.85
N LYS A 553 13.00 21.83 -20.16
CA LYS A 553 13.88 21.63 -21.32
C LYS A 553 14.79 20.42 -21.14
N ASP A 554 15.45 20.31 -19.99
CA ASP A 554 16.45 19.27 -19.74
C ASP A 554 15.82 17.87 -19.58
N VAL A 555 14.65 17.78 -18.93
CA VAL A 555 14.01 16.50 -18.57
C VAL A 555 13.05 16.00 -19.66
N LEU A 556 12.29 16.91 -20.28
CA LEU A 556 11.22 16.56 -21.21
C LEU A 556 11.46 17.05 -22.63
N ASN A 557 12.53 17.82 -22.88
CA ASN A 557 12.78 18.57 -24.13
C ASN A 557 11.56 19.41 -24.55
N LYS A 558 10.87 19.99 -23.57
CA LYS A 558 9.63 20.76 -23.72
C LYS A 558 9.90 22.23 -23.41
N ASP A 559 9.34 23.13 -24.21
CA ASP A 559 9.36 24.54 -23.89
C ASP A 559 8.28 24.81 -22.82
N TYR A 560 8.65 25.59 -21.80
CA TYR A 560 7.78 25.99 -20.71
C TYR A 560 7.64 27.49 -20.68
N THR A 561 6.41 27.99 -20.82
CA THR A 561 6.15 29.42 -20.95
C THR A 561 5.87 30.07 -19.59
N GLU A 562 6.13 31.38 -19.50
CA GLU A 562 5.76 32.16 -18.32
C GLU A 562 4.24 32.19 -18.09
N GLU A 563 3.45 32.05 -19.15
CA GLU A 563 2.00 31.97 -19.07
C GLU A 563 1.55 30.64 -18.43
N ASP A 564 2.15 29.52 -18.83
CA ASP A 564 1.88 28.20 -18.21
C ASP A 564 2.26 28.22 -16.73
N TYR A 565 3.43 28.78 -16.41
CA TYR A 565 3.88 28.95 -15.03
C TYR A 565 2.89 29.76 -14.20
N LYS A 566 2.43 30.91 -14.70
CA LYS A 566 1.43 31.73 -14.01
C LYS A 566 0.12 30.97 -13.79
N LYS A 567 -0.38 30.25 -14.80
CA LYS A 567 -1.61 29.44 -14.68
C LYS A 567 -1.47 28.34 -13.63
N GLN A 568 -0.35 27.65 -13.62
CA GLN A 568 -0.11 26.51 -12.75
C GLN A 568 0.19 26.93 -11.30
N PHE A 569 0.97 27.96 -11.08
CA PHE A 569 1.47 28.36 -9.76
C PHE A 569 0.79 29.59 -9.14
N THR A 570 -0.30 30.07 -9.70
CA THR A 570 -1.15 31.09 -9.07
C THR A 570 -1.73 30.57 -7.74
N VAL A 571 -1.50 31.32 -6.66
CA VAL A 571 -2.14 31.05 -5.37
C VAL A 571 -3.61 31.42 -5.45
N ARG A 572 -4.49 30.47 -5.20
CA ARG A 572 -5.96 30.58 -5.25
C ARG A 572 -6.47 30.75 -3.83
N VAL A 573 -6.59 32.01 -3.40
CA VAL A 573 -6.92 32.31 -2.00
C VAL A 573 -8.32 31.83 -1.59
N PRO A 574 -9.40 32.06 -2.35
CA PRO A 574 -10.74 31.61 -1.96
C PRO A 574 -10.82 30.10 -1.80
N GLU A 575 -10.24 29.32 -2.73
CA GLU A 575 -10.22 27.86 -2.72
C GLU A 575 -9.40 27.33 -1.54
N SER A 576 -8.26 27.97 -1.24
CA SER A 576 -7.40 27.65 -0.09
C SER A 576 -8.11 27.89 1.23
N LEU A 577 -8.82 29.03 1.38
CA LEU A 577 -9.64 29.31 2.56
C LEU A 577 -10.79 28.33 2.73
N ALA A 578 -11.49 28.00 1.65
CA ALA A 578 -12.55 27.01 1.66
C ALA A 578 -12.04 25.61 2.06
N LYS A 579 -10.82 25.24 1.64
CA LYS A 579 -10.17 24.00 2.10
C LYS A 579 -9.90 24.02 3.59
N ILE A 580 -9.35 25.12 4.13
CA ILE A 580 -9.13 25.28 5.58
C ILE A 580 -10.43 25.10 6.35
N ASP A 581 -11.54 25.68 5.86
CA ASP A 581 -12.86 25.55 6.50
C ASP A 581 -13.34 24.10 6.51
N ARG A 582 -13.28 23.40 5.37
CA ARG A 582 -13.67 21.97 5.29
C ARG A 582 -12.86 21.10 6.22
N ILE A 583 -11.53 21.27 6.22
CA ILE A 583 -10.61 20.48 7.07
C ILE A 583 -10.88 20.77 8.55
N THR A 584 -11.00 22.04 8.92
CA THR A 584 -11.32 22.45 10.30
C THR A 584 -12.64 21.82 10.78
N GLU A 585 -13.67 21.81 9.92
CA GLU A 585 -14.96 21.19 10.24
C GLU A 585 -14.84 19.68 10.44
N VAL A 586 -14.10 18.98 9.59
CA VAL A 586 -13.85 17.53 9.75
C VAL A 586 -13.20 17.24 11.11
N TYR A 587 -12.16 17.98 11.46
CA TYR A 587 -11.46 17.78 12.73
C TYR A 587 -12.25 18.18 13.97
N LYS A 588 -13.17 19.12 13.85
CA LYS A 588 -14.09 19.48 14.93
C LYS A 588 -15.23 18.47 15.15
N THR A 589 -15.68 17.84 14.04
CA THR A 589 -16.92 17.04 14.10
C THR A 589 -16.70 15.53 14.02
N LYS A 590 -15.59 15.07 13.41
CA LYS A 590 -15.36 13.65 13.14
C LYS A 590 -14.13 13.06 13.86
N VAL A 591 -13.30 13.90 14.49
CA VAL A 591 -12.11 13.47 15.22
C VAL A 591 -12.21 13.95 16.66
N THR A 592 -12.23 13.01 17.59
CA THR A 592 -12.49 13.30 19.02
C THR A 592 -11.25 13.75 19.80
N ASP A 593 -10.06 13.46 19.27
CA ASP A 593 -8.76 13.66 19.91
C ASP A 593 -7.83 14.60 19.15
N THR A 594 -8.38 15.54 18.36
CA THR A 594 -7.61 16.46 17.53
C THR A 594 -6.62 17.29 18.35
N PRO A 595 -5.30 17.26 18.06
CA PRO A 595 -4.35 18.09 18.78
C PRO A 595 -4.55 19.57 18.47
N LYS A 596 -4.46 20.43 19.50
CA LYS A 596 -4.69 21.88 19.38
C LYS A 596 -3.80 22.52 18.30
N ILE A 597 -2.55 22.09 18.19
CA ILE A 597 -1.58 22.61 17.23
C ILE A 597 -2.08 22.55 15.77
N LEU A 598 -2.95 21.57 15.44
CA LEU A 598 -3.55 21.48 14.10
C LEU A 598 -4.38 22.72 13.78
N PHE A 599 -5.23 23.15 14.70
CA PHE A 599 -6.06 24.35 14.51
C PHE A 599 -5.23 25.62 14.50
N ASP A 600 -4.20 25.70 15.36
CA ASP A 600 -3.30 26.86 15.42
C ASP A 600 -2.57 27.06 14.09
N VAL A 601 -2.02 26.00 13.48
CA VAL A 601 -1.29 26.07 12.18
C VAL A 601 -2.25 26.40 11.02
N LEU A 602 -3.46 25.83 11.01
CA LEU A 602 -4.45 26.15 9.97
C LEU A 602 -4.89 27.62 10.07
N GLU A 603 -5.05 28.15 11.28
CA GLU A 603 -5.42 29.54 11.49
C GLU A 603 -4.28 30.49 11.11
N GLU A 604 -3.02 30.14 11.36
CA GLU A 604 -1.87 30.90 10.89
C GLU A 604 -1.78 30.95 9.36
N GLN A 605 -2.05 29.80 8.70
CA GLN A 605 -2.10 29.79 7.23
C GLN A 605 -3.27 30.65 6.71
N ARG A 606 -4.42 30.64 7.38
CA ARG A 606 -5.54 31.51 7.06
C ARG A 606 -5.16 32.99 7.14
N LYS A 607 -4.47 33.39 8.20
CA LYS A 607 -4.00 34.77 8.37
C LYS A 607 -3.08 35.21 7.24
N ARG A 608 -2.07 34.39 6.89
CA ARG A 608 -1.17 34.66 5.77
C ARG A 608 -1.91 34.82 4.44
N LEU A 609 -2.92 33.97 4.18
CA LEU A 609 -3.75 34.05 2.98
C LEU A 609 -4.55 35.36 2.93
N LEU A 610 -5.20 35.74 4.04
CA LEU A 610 -5.99 36.97 4.12
C LEU A 610 -5.14 38.24 4.03
N GLU A 611 -3.90 38.21 4.54
CA GLU A 611 -2.95 39.34 4.42
C GLU A 611 -2.57 39.58 2.96
N VAL A 612 -2.10 38.55 2.23
CA VAL A 612 -1.74 38.71 0.82
C VAL A 612 -2.96 38.96 -0.09
N GLN A 613 -4.16 38.47 0.29
CA GLN A 613 -5.39 38.78 -0.43
C GLN A 613 -5.73 40.26 -0.40
N LYS A 614 -5.53 40.92 0.74
CA LYS A 614 -5.77 42.38 0.87
C LYS A 614 -4.86 43.18 -0.05
N GLU A 615 -3.64 42.73 -0.27
CA GLU A 615 -2.63 43.42 -1.06
C GLU A 615 -2.73 43.11 -2.57
N HIS A 616 -3.00 41.83 -2.91
CA HIS A 616 -2.87 41.31 -4.27
C HIS A 616 -4.16 40.76 -4.90
N GLY A 617 -5.26 40.66 -4.10
CA GLY A 617 -6.55 40.08 -4.53
C GLY A 617 -6.60 38.57 -4.43
N ASP A 618 -7.66 37.96 -5.00
CA ASP A 618 -8.03 36.56 -4.81
C ASP A 618 -7.07 35.56 -5.51
N TYR A 619 -6.49 35.95 -6.64
CA TYR A 619 -5.63 35.09 -7.47
C TYR A 619 -4.28 35.74 -7.64
N ILE A 620 -3.28 35.20 -6.97
CA ILE A 620 -1.97 35.84 -6.83
C ILE A 620 -0.95 35.08 -7.66
N THR A 621 -0.51 35.69 -8.76
CA THR A 621 0.53 35.13 -9.62
C THR A 621 1.90 35.17 -8.92
N PRO A 622 2.81 34.22 -9.18
CA PRO A 622 4.11 34.12 -8.49
C PRO A 622 4.96 35.40 -8.55
N ASN A 623 4.90 36.13 -9.64
CA ASN A 623 5.65 37.38 -9.82
C ASN A 623 5.23 38.53 -8.87
N LYS A 624 4.09 38.38 -8.17
CA LYS A 624 3.66 39.35 -7.14
C LYS A 624 4.18 38.97 -5.74
N LEU A 625 4.80 37.80 -5.60
CA LEU A 625 5.32 37.28 -4.34
C LEU A 625 6.84 37.31 -4.24
N VAL A 626 7.51 37.85 -5.26
CA VAL A 626 8.99 37.99 -5.33
C VAL A 626 9.43 39.34 -4.78
#